data_38e2836f1ee092d2bb498bf32b494617
#
_entry.id   38e2836f1ee092d2bb498bf32b494617
#
_cell.length_a   1.000
_cell.length_b   1.000
_cell.length_c   1.000
_cell.angle_alpha   90.00
_cell.angle_beta   90.00
_cell.angle_gamma   90.00
#
_symmetry.space_group_name_H-M   'P 1'
#
loop_
_entity.id
_entity.type
_entity.pdbx_description
1 polymer ?
#
loop_
_entity_poly.entity_id
_entity_poly.type
_entity_poly.pdbx_seq_one_letter_code
_entity_poly.pdbx_strand_id
1 'polypeptide(L)'
;MNMKILEGKKGLIMGVANERSIAWGIAQEASANGAILAFTYQNEVFKNRIIKLAKSIDSRTVLKCDVENQNEIKLAFKKVRRTLGKLDF
;
A
#
# COMPACT_ATOMS: atom_id res chain seq x y z
N MET A 1 5.20 15.53 22.12
CA MET A 1 4.40 15.88 20.94
C MET A 1 4.85 15.03 19.75
N ASN A 2 3.97 14.24 19.21
CA ASN A 2 4.30 13.38 18.08
C ASN A 2 4.15 14.16 16.78
N MET A 3 5.27 14.47 16.15
CA MET A 3 5.24 15.04 14.82
C MET A 3 4.98 13.91 13.80
N LYS A 4 3.86 14.01 13.09
CA LYS A 4 3.57 13.08 12.02
C LYS A 4 4.21 13.60 10.73
N ILE A 5 5.43 13.19 10.49
CA ILE A 5 6.23 13.72 9.37
C ILE A 5 5.68 13.37 7.99
N LEU A 6 4.82 12.36 7.90
CA LEU A 6 4.18 11.96 6.65
C LEU A 6 2.70 12.35 6.59
N GLU A 7 2.25 13.27 7.44
CA GLU A 7 0.85 13.70 7.46
C GLU A 7 0.36 14.11 6.08
N GLY A 8 -0.69 13.45 5.60
CA GLY A 8 -1.28 13.73 4.30
C GLY A 8 -0.48 13.22 3.10
N LYS A 9 0.68 12.62 3.32
CA LYS A 9 1.45 12.02 2.24
C LYS A 9 0.80 10.72 1.79
N LYS A 10 0.89 10.42 0.50
CA LYS A 10 0.24 9.27 -0.10
C LYS A 10 1.27 8.34 -0.71
N GLY A 11 1.21 7.08 -0.34
CA GLY A 11 2.20 6.09 -0.77
C GLY A 11 1.58 4.80 -1.25
N LEU A 12 2.30 4.12 -2.14
CA LEU A 12 1.95 2.80 -2.63
C LEU A 12 2.98 1.80 -2.10
N ILE A 13 2.52 0.79 -1.39
CA ILE A 13 3.37 -0.25 -0.80
C ILE A 13 3.17 -1.54 -1.56
N MET A 14 4.24 -2.05 -2.13
CA MET A 14 4.28 -3.33 -2.84
C MET A 14 5.11 -4.33 -2.04
N GLY A 15 4.94 -5.61 -2.32
CA GLY A 15 5.79 -6.64 -1.74
C GLY A 15 5.40 -7.13 -0.35
N VAL A 16 4.24 -6.74 0.16
CA VAL A 16 3.74 -7.32 1.41
C VAL A 16 3.17 -8.70 1.12
N ALA A 17 3.69 -9.71 1.81
CA ALA A 17 3.15 -11.06 1.74
C ALA A 17 2.46 -11.46 3.05
N ASN A 18 3.00 -10.99 4.16
CA ASN A 18 2.46 -11.25 5.49
C ASN A 18 2.98 -10.20 6.48
N GLU A 19 2.61 -10.35 7.76
CA GLU A 19 2.98 -9.42 8.82
C GLU A 19 4.48 -9.40 9.13
N ARG A 20 5.25 -10.33 8.59
CA ARG A 20 6.72 -10.38 8.77
C ARG A 20 7.48 -9.73 7.62
N SER A 21 6.78 -9.30 6.58
CA SER A 21 7.42 -8.65 5.44
C SER A 21 8.06 -7.33 5.86
N ILE A 22 9.22 -7.03 5.29
CA ILE A 22 9.89 -5.73 5.49
C ILE A 22 8.96 -4.60 5.03
N ALA A 23 8.30 -4.79 3.87
CA ALA A 23 7.35 -3.82 3.34
C ALA A 23 6.21 -3.55 4.32
N TRP A 24 5.74 -4.55 5.06
CA TRP A 24 4.71 -4.34 6.07
C TRP A 24 5.21 -3.49 7.24
N GLY A 25 6.44 -3.72 7.70
CA GLY A 25 7.07 -2.88 8.73
C GLY A 25 7.17 -1.43 8.29
N ILE A 26 7.57 -1.19 7.04
CA ILE A 26 7.62 0.16 6.47
C ILE A 26 6.21 0.79 6.43
N ALA A 27 5.21 0.01 6.01
CA ALA A 27 3.83 0.48 5.95
C ALA A 27 3.30 0.89 7.32
N GLN A 28 3.56 0.08 8.35
CA GLN A 28 3.14 0.40 9.71
C GLN A 28 3.76 1.71 10.21
N GLU A 29 5.05 1.88 9.97
CA GLU A 29 5.75 3.08 10.39
C GLU A 29 5.26 4.30 9.62
N ALA A 30 5.08 4.17 8.30
CA ALA A 30 4.55 5.27 7.49
C ALA A 30 3.14 5.67 7.94
N SER A 31 2.29 4.70 8.20
CA SER A 31 0.93 4.93 8.69
C SER A 31 0.93 5.64 10.03
N ALA A 32 1.81 5.22 10.95
CA ALA A 32 1.94 5.85 12.27
C ALA A 32 2.39 7.32 12.16
N ASN A 33 3.06 7.67 11.06
CA ASN A 33 3.49 9.03 10.78
C ASN A 33 2.52 9.82 9.90
N GLY A 34 1.31 9.32 9.72
CA GLY A 34 0.23 10.05 9.07
C GLY A 34 0.05 9.80 7.59
N ALA A 35 0.80 8.87 7.00
CA ALA A 35 0.67 8.56 5.57
C ALA A 35 -0.65 7.87 5.25
N ILE A 36 -1.16 8.14 4.07
CA ILE A 36 -2.29 7.45 3.47
C ILE A 36 -1.72 6.45 2.48
N LEU A 37 -2.03 5.17 2.66
CA LEU A 37 -1.38 4.10 1.91
C LEU A 37 -2.34 3.32 1.04
N ALA A 38 -1.81 2.85 -0.10
CA ALA A 38 -2.42 1.80 -0.91
C ALA A 38 -1.47 0.61 -0.95
N PHE A 39 -2.01 -0.57 -1.17
CA PHE A 39 -1.24 -1.81 -1.21
C PHE A 39 -1.51 -2.57 -2.49
N THR A 40 -0.52 -3.38 -2.90
CA THR A 40 -0.72 -4.35 -3.98
C THR A 40 -0.44 -5.75 -3.46
N TYR A 41 -1.11 -6.73 -4.07
CA TYR A 41 -0.82 -8.14 -3.87
C TYR A 41 -0.49 -8.78 -5.21
N GLN A 42 0.42 -9.76 -5.19
CA GLN A 42 0.94 -10.34 -6.43
C GLN A 42 -0.04 -11.36 -7.03
N ASN A 43 -0.68 -12.17 -6.20
CA ASN A 43 -1.65 -13.17 -6.67
C ASN A 43 -2.76 -13.37 -5.63
N GLU A 44 -3.82 -14.07 -6.05
CA GLU A 44 -5.03 -14.24 -5.24
C GLU A 44 -4.79 -14.95 -3.90
N VAL A 45 -3.72 -15.74 -3.79
CA VAL A 45 -3.39 -16.43 -2.54
C VAL A 45 -3.17 -15.43 -1.40
N PHE A 46 -2.59 -14.28 -1.71
CA PHE A 46 -2.26 -13.28 -0.71
C PHE A 46 -3.35 -12.23 -0.48
N LYS A 47 -4.35 -12.19 -1.36
CA LYS A 47 -5.36 -11.12 -1.37
C LYS A 47 -6.01 -10.88 -0.02
N ASN A 48 -6.58 -11.91 0.57
CA ASN A 48 -7.34 -11.76 1.82
C ASN A 48 -6.44 -11.32 2.98
N ARG A 49 -5.22 -11.84 3.02
CA ARG A 49 -4.25 -11.48 4.06
C ARG A 49 -3.85 -10.01 3.95
N ILE A 50 -3.57 -9.55 2.73
CA ILE A 50 -3.17 -8.16 2.51
C ILE A 50 -4.34 -7.22 2.82
N ILE A 51 -5.56 -7.56 2.43
CA ILE A 51 -6.74 -6.76 2.75
C ILE A 51 -6.89 -6.61 4.27
N LYS A 52 -6.69 -7.70 5.00
CA LYS A 52 -6.80 -7.72 6.45
C LYS A 52 -5.74 -6.82 7.11
N LEU A 53 -4.49 -6.94 6.65
CA LEU A 53 -3.39 -6.11 7.15
C LEU A 53 -3.62 -4.63 6.84
N ALA A 54 -4.00 -4.32 5.61
CA ALA A 54 -4.29 -2.95 5.20
C ALA A 54 -5.39 -2.33 6.06
N LYS A 55 -6.44 -3.09 6.34
CA LYS A 55 -7.55 -2.65 7.17
C LYS A 55 -7.09 -2.28 8.59
N SER A 56 -6.10 -2.99 9.13
CA SER A 56 -5.59 -2.72 10.47
C SER A 56 -4.95 -1.36 10.62
N ILE A 57 -4.57 -0.72 9.50
CA ILE A 57 -4.02 0.63 9.48
C ILE A 57 -4.86 1.57 8.61
N ASP A 58 -6.15 1.29 8.52
CA ASP A 58 -7.16 2.10 7.83
C ASP A 58 -6.96 2.29 6.33
N SER A 59 -6.19 1.42 5.68
CA SER A 59 -6.09 1.43 4.22
C SER A 59 -7.20 0.60 3.61
N ARG A 60 -7.88 1.18 2.62
CA ARG A 60 -8.95 0.50 1.89
C ARG A 60 -8.60 0.28 0.42
N THR A 61 -7.41 0.69 0.01
CA THR A 61 -6.98 0.60 -1.38
C THR A 61 -6.00 -0.56 -1.50
N VAL A 62 -6.49 -1.69 -1.99
CA VAL A 62 -5.70 -2.91 -2.19
C VAL A 62 -5.97 -3.41 -3.61
N LEU A 63 -4.91 -3.52 -4.42
CA LEU A 63 -5.01 -3.86 -5.83
C LEU A 63 -4.12 -5.04 -6.19
N LYS A 64 -4.56 -5.81 -7.18
CA LYS A 64 -3.71 -6.85 -7.74
C LYS A 64 -2.66 -6.21 -8.66
N CYS A 65 -1.40 -6.60 -8.46
CA CYS A 65 -0.32 -6.18 -9.34
C CYS A 65 0.81 -7.22 -9.34
N ASP A 66 0.93 -7.93 -10.44
CA ASP A 66 2.09 -8.80 -10.67
C ASP A 66 3.22 -7.91 -11.18
N VAL A 67 4.26 -7.75 -10.37
CA VAL A 67 5.39 -6.86 -10.69
C VAL A 67 6.22 -7.32 -11.89
N GLU A 68 6.02 -8.56 -12.34
CA GLU A 68 6.65 -9.05 -13.56
C GLU A 68 5.85 -8.67 -14.82
N ASN A 69 4.64 -8.15 -14.65
CA ASN A 69 3.77 -7.75 -15.75
C ASN A 69 3.70 -6.23 -15.84
N GLN A 70 4.35 -5.65 -16.86
CA GLN A 70 4.41 -4.20 -17.03
C GLN A 70 3.03 -3.56 -17.21
N ASN A 71 2.10 -4.25 -17.87
CA ASN A 71 0.75 -3.73 -18.06
C ASN A 71 0.00 -3.65 -16.72
N GLU A 72 0.17 -4.65 -15.86
CA GLU A 72 -0.45 -4.61 -14.52
C GLU A 72 0.14 -3.50 -13.66
N ILE A 73 1.43 -3.26 -13.76
CA ILE A 73 2.09 -2.15 -13.05
C ILE A 73 1.48 -0.81 -13.47
N LYS A 74 1.36 -0.58 -14.78
CA LYS A 74 0.76 0.65 -15.31
C LYS A 74 -0.68 0.83 -14.85
N LEU A 75 -1.48 -0.24 -14.89
CA LEU A 75 -2.85 -0.20 -14.43
C LEU A 75 -2.97 0.07 -12.93
N ALA A 76 -2.09 -0.54 -12.14
CA ALA A 76 -2.08 -0.32 -10.69
C ALA A 76 -1.80 1.14 -10.36
N PHE A 77 -0.78 1.74 -10.98
CA PHE A 77 -0.48 3.16 -10.76
C PHE A 77 -1.63 4.05 -11.18
N LYS A 78 -2.28 3.75 -12.30
CA LYS A 78 -3.46 4.50 -12.76
C LYS A 78 -4.59 4.45 -11.72
N LYS A 79 -4.89 3.26 -11.22
CA LYS A 79 -5.97 3.07 -10.24
C LYS A 79 -5.66 3.75 -8.92
N VAL A 80 -4.43 3.64 -8.45
CA VAL A 80 -4.01 4.29 -7.21
C VAL A 80 -4.08 5.81 -7.36
N ARG A 81 -3.61 6.34 -8.48
CA ARG A 81 -3.66 7.77 -8.73
C ARG A 81 -5.10 8.27 -8.79
N ARG A 82 -6.02 7.49 -9.37
CA ARG A 82 -7.44 7.84 -9.42
C ARG A 82 -8.07 7.85 -8.04
N THR A 83 -7.67 6.92 -7.18
CA THR A 83 -8.24 6.74 -5.84
C THR A 83 -7.63 7.69 -4.82
N LEU A 84 -6.32 7.83 -4.78
CA LEU A 84 -5.60 8.63 -3.81
C LEU A 84 -5.21 10.01 -4.33
N GLY A 85 -5.17 10.19 -5.64
CA GLY A 85 -4.61 11.37 -6.25
C GLY A 85 -3.11 11.21 -6.47
N LYS A 86 -2.35 12.28 -6.25
CA LYS A 86 -0.90 12.25 -6.45
C LYS A 86 -0.22 11.33 -5.43
N LEU A 87 0.70 10.48 -5.91
CA LEU A 87 1.54 9.69 -5.03
C LEU A 87 2.79 10.48 -4.65
N ASP A 88 3.14 10.40 -3.37
CA ASP A 88 4.36 11.01 -2.85
C ASP A 88 5.51 10.00 -2.76
N PHE A 89 5.17 8.71 -2.61
CA PHE A 89 6.17 7.66 -2.56
C PHE A 89 5.56 6.29 -2.86
#